data_b5548eebe6f13cdb2bb37ee0fbe9cd81
#
_entry.id   b5548eebe6f13cdb2bb37ee0fbe9cd81
#
_cell.length_a   1.000
_cell.length_b   1.000
_cell.length_c   1.000
_cell.angle_alpha   90.00
_cell.angle_beta   90.00
_cell.angle_gamma   90.00
#
_symmetry.space_group_name_H-M   'P 1'
#
loop_
_entity.id
_entity.type
_entity.pdbx_description
1 polymer ?
#
loop_
_entity_poly.entity_id
_entity_poly.type
_entity_poly.pdbx_seq_one_letter_code
_entity_poly.pdbx_strand_id
1 'polypeptide(L)'
;VAICDKVQHCGVWDFTGVGPSMKVIVRDNLPIADAGCALCGQCITHCPTGALTARDDVSRIMDAILDPAVETVVQVAPAVRAAWGEGVGLSRAEATPGRLAAALHAVGFDKVFDTDFAADLTIMEEGSEFVEFLGSDNPRPMFTSCCPGWVRFVKLHYPEFTAQLSTAKSPHQMMGAVVKNTLAAEAAEAGKRLFVVSIMPCTAKKYECDVPELATEA
;
A
#
# COMPACT_ATOMS: atom_id res chain seq x y z
N VAL A 1 -15.12 -15.74 -5.92
CA VAL A 1 -15.55 -15.36 -7.29
C VAL A 1 -16.50 -14.15 -7.22
N ALA A 2 -17.70 -14.28 -6.61
CA ALA A 2 -18.75 -13.27 -6.66
C ALA A 2 -18.32 -11.85 -6.25
N ILE A 3 -17.49 -11.68 -5.22
CA ILE A 3 -17.01 -10.36 -4.78
C ILE A 3 -16.18 -9.67 -5.86
N CYS A 4 -15.35 -10.44 -6.58
CA CYS A 4 -14.50 -9.92 -7.64
C CYS A 4 -15.30 -9.59 -8.91
N ASP A 5 -16.30 -10.42 -9.23
CA ASP A 5 -17.09 -10.28 -10.45
C ASP A 5 -18.21 -9.24 -10.30
N LYS A 6 -19.03 -9.35 -9.23
CA LYS A 6 -20.28 -8.57 -9.08
C LYS A 6 -20.10 -7.24 -8.34
N VAL A 7 -19.07 -7.11 -7.50
CA VAL A 7 -18.85 -5.93 -6.67
C VAL A 7 -17.66 -5.12 -7.16
N GLN A 8 -16.54 -5.79 -7.43
CA GLN A 8 -15.33 -5.10 -7.92
C GLN A 8 -15.27 -4.98 -9.44
N HIS A 9 -16.11 -5.72 -10.16
CA HIS A 9 -16.16 -5.73 -11.64
C HIS A 9 -14.81 -6.03 -12.33
N CYS A 10 -13.89 -6.73 -11.62
CA CYS A 10 -12.60 -7.12 -12.20
C CYS A 10 -12.65 -8.49 -12.90
N GLY A 11 -13.59 -9.38 -12.52
CA GLY A 11 -13.83 -10.67 -13.16
C GLY A 11 -12.63 -11.63 -13.19
N VAL A 12 -11.71 -11.53 -12.20
CA VAL A 12 -10.43 -12.28 -12.19
C VAL A 12 -10.61 -13.76 -11.91
N TRP A 13 -11.61 -14.13 -11.11
CA TRP A 13 -11.81 -15.50 -10.62
C TRP A 13 -12.93 -16.20 -11.36
N ASP A 14 -12.71 -17.47 -11.68
CA ASP A 14 -13.69 -18.36 -12.31
C ASP A 14 -13.72 -19.75 -11.67
N PHE A 15 -14.64 -20.58 -12.10
CA PHE A 15 -14.76 -21.97 -11.68
C PHE A 15 -14.33 -22.92 -12.80
N THR A 16 -13.68 -24.01 -12.43
CA THR A 16 -13.40 -25.14 -13.33
C THR A 16 -13.79 -26.46 -12.67
N GLY A 17 -14.07 -27.48 -13.48
CA GLY A 17 -14.50 -28.78 -12.99
C GLY A 17 -15.99 -28.84 -12.65
N VAL A 18 -16.47 -30.04 -12.28
CA VAL A 18 -17.88 -30.31 -11.96
C VAL A 18 -17.95 -31.13 -10.67
N GLY A 19 -18.96 -30.85 -9.85
CA GLY A 19 -19.20 -31.60 -8.60
C GLY A 19 -18.01 -31.53 -7.64
N PRO A 20 -17.54 -32.66 -7.10
CA PRO A 20 -16.43 -32.69 -6.13
C PRO A 20 -15.07 -32.23 -6.71
N SER A 21 -14.94 -32.18 -8.04
CA SER A 21 -13.72 -31.67 -8.70
C SER A 21 -13.74 -30.19 -8.99
N MET A 22 -14.80 -29.48 -8.60
CA MET A 22 -14.90 -28.02 -8.80
C MET A 22 -13.79 -27.30 -8.05
N LYS A 23 -13.11 -26.39 -8.75
CA LYS A 23 -12.04 -25.53 -8.20
C LYS A 23 -12.26 -24.10 -8.62
N VAL A 24 -11.81 -23.17 -7.78
CA VAL A 24 -11.67 -21.75 -8.13
C VAL A 24 -10.31 -21.57 -8.78
N ILE A 25 -10.30 -20.96 -9.96
CA ILE A 25 -9.09 -20.66 -10.72
C ILE A 25 -9.06 -19.17 -11.07
N VAL A 26 -7.92 -18.68 -11.49
CA VAL A 26 -7.83 -17.42 -12.22
C VAL A 26 -8.43 -17.66 -13.61
N ARG A 27 -9.26 -16.74 -14.09
CA ARG A 27 -9.93 -16.85 -15.40
C ARG A 27 -8.92 -17.17 -16.49
N ASP A 28 -9.30 -18.02 -17.42
CA ASP A 28 -8.48 -18.50 -18.53
C ASP A 28 -7.15 -19.15 -18.08
N ASN A 29 -7.06 -19.54 -16.80
CA ASN A 29 -5.87 -20.11 -16.18
C ASN A 29 -4.61 -19.25 -16.32
N LEU A 30 -4.80 -17.92 -16.36
CA LEU A 30 -3.72 -16.94 -16.45
C LEU A 30 -2.98 -16.77 -15.10
N PRO A 31 -1.74 -16.32 -15.10
CA PRO A 31 -1.13 -15.74 -13.90
C PRO A 31 -1.98 -14.56 -13.40
N ILE A 32 -2.11 -14.40 -12.09
CA ILE A 32 -2.94 -13.34 -11.51
C ILE A 32 -2.46 -11.92 -11.91
N ALA A 33 -1.18 -11.78 -12.20
CA ALA A 33 -0.60 -10.54 -12.69
C ALA A 33 -1.16 -10.10 -14.05
N ASP A 34 -1.53 -11.08 -14.90
CA ASP A 34 -1.97 -10.89 -16.28
C ASP A 34 -3.50 -10.92 -16.41
N ALA A 35 -4.21 -11.26 -15.34
CA ALA A 35 -5.66 -11.46 -15.32
C ALA A 35 -6.49 -10.19 -15.05
N GLY A 36 -5.94 -8.98 -15.24
CA GLY A 36 -6.65 -7.73 -14.99
C GLY A 36 -6.96 -7.47 -13.51
N CYS A 37 -6.23 -8.10 -12.58
CA CYS A 37 -6.44 -7.94 -11.15
C CYS A 37 -6.01 -6.56 -10.66
N ALA A 38 -6.93 -5.81 -10.02
CA ALA A 38 -6.62 -4.53 -9.38
C ALA A 38 -5.86 -4.65 -8.05
N LEU A 39 -5.57 -5.87 -7.58
CA LEU A 39 -4.90 -6.17 -6.30
C LEU A 39 -5.60 -5.60 -5.06
N CYS A 40 -6.91 -5.36 -5.13
CA CYS A 40 -7.71 -4.71 -4.09
C CYS A 40 -7.86 -5.55 -2.79
N GLY A 41 -7.54 -6.84 -2.80
CA GLY A 41 -7.61 -7.74 -1.64
C GLY A 41 -9.01 -8.20 -1.21
N GLN A 42 -10.09 -7.76 -1.87
CA GLN A 42 -11.45 -8.09 -1.47
C GLN A 42 -11.74 -9.60 -1.51
N CYS A 43 -11.11 -10.32 -2.42
CA CYS A 43 -11.22 -11.79 -2.47
C CYS A 43 -10.58 -12.47 -1.24
N ILE A 44 -9.56 -11.86 -0.64
CA ILE A 44 -8.90 -12.35 0.57
C ILE A 44 -9.84 -12.20 1.77
N THR A 45 -10.38 -11.00 1.98
CA THR A 45 -11.26 -10.69 3.12
C THR A 45 -12.60 -11.44 3.08
N HIS A 46 -13.04 -11.85 1.89
CA HIS A 46 -14.29 -12.59 1.67
C HIS A 46 -14.09 -14.08 1.40
N CYS A 47 -12.87 -14.59 1.59
CA CYS A 47 -12.60 -16.03 1.42
C CYS A 47 -13.05 -16.81 2.66
N PRO A 48 -14.11 -17.62 2.59
CA PRO A 48 -14.66 -18.30 3.78
C PRO A 48 -13.73 -19.39 4.33
N THR A 49 -12.80 -19.86 3.50
CA THR A 49 -11.86 -20.93 3.86
C THR A 49 -10.46 -20.41 4.18
N GLY A 50 -10.20 -19.12 4.02
CA GLY A 50 -8.85 -18.55 4.18
C GLY A 50 -7.82 -19.04 3.16
N ALA A 51 -8.27 -19.61 2.04
CA ALA A 51 -7.37 -20.17 1.01
C ALA A 51 -6.62 -19.07 0.22
N LEU A 52 -7.14 -17.85 0.23
CA LEU A 52 -6.49 -16.68 -0.39
C LEU A 52 -5.85 -15.85 0.72
N THR A 53 -4.56 -15.60 0.59
CA THR A 53 -3.79 -14.81 1.54
C THR A 53 -3.00 -13.72 0.82
N ALA A 54 -2.66 -12.65 1.54
CA ALA A 54 -1.68 -11.68 1.06
C ALA A 54 -0.26 -12.25 1.18
N ARG A 55 0.69 -11.67 0.45
CA ARG A 55 2.12 -11.95 0.65
C ARG A 55 2.48 -11.67 2.12
N ASP A 56 3.18 -12.58 2.76
CA ASP A 56 3.72 -12.38 4.10
C ASP A 56 5.14 -11.79 4.00
N ASP A 57 5.34 -10.62 4.58
CA ASP A 57 6.63 -9.92 4.63
C ASP A 57 7.21 -9.88 6.06
N VAL A 58 6.55 -10.52 7.05
CA VAL A 58 6.94 -10.43 8.47
C VAL A 58 8.35 -10.97 8.70
N SER A 59 8.68 -12.15 8.16
CA SER A 59 10.02 -12.73 8.34
C SER A 59 11.11 -11.80 7.81
N ARG A 60 10.93 -11.22 6.62
CA ARG A 60 11.87 -10.26 6.03
C ARG A 60 12.06 -9.01 6.89
N ILE A 61 10.99 -8.54 7.52
CA ILE A 61 11.05 -7.38 8.43
C ILE A 61 11.80 -7.74 9.70
N MET A 62 11.51 -8.91 10.29
CA MET A 62 12.21 -9.38 11.49
C MET A 62 13.70 -9.61 11.25
N ASP A 63 14.07 -10.16 10.10
CA ASP A 63 15.48 -10.29 9.71
C ASP A 63 16.18 -8.93 9.63
N ALA A 64 15.50 -7.91 9.08
CA ALA A 64 16.03 -6.55 9.02
C ALA A 64 16.18 -5.89 10.40
N ILE A 65 15.23 -6.11 11.30
CA ILE A 65 15.28 -5.59 12.70
C ILE A 65 16.44 -6.22 13.48
N LEU A 66 16.74 -7.49 13.22
CA LEU A 66 17.80 -8.23 13.92
C LEU A 66 19.20 -8.01 13.33
N ASP A 67 19.28 -7.42 12.14
CA ASP A 67 20.57 -7.16 11.46
C ASP A 67 21.17 -5.83 11.96
N PRO A 68 22.30 -5.86 12.70
CA PRO A 68 22.95 -4.65 13.22
C PRO A 68 23.47 -3.71 12.12
N ALA A 69 23.62 -4.20 10.88
CA ALA A 69 24.01 -3.39 9.72
C ALA A 69 22.83 -2.69 9.04
N VAL A 70 21.62 -2.81 9.60
CA VAL A 70 20.41 -2.19 9.06
C VAL A 70 19.87 -1.16 10.04
N GLU A 71 19.49 -0.01 9.55
CA GLU A 71 18.64 0.95 10.26
C GLU A 71 17.20 0.80 9.76
N THR A 72 16.32 0.40 10.67
CA THR A 72 14.92 0.14 10.35
C THR A 72 14.06 1.35 10.64
N VAL A 73 13.33 1.79 9.62
CA VAL A 73 12.38 2.90 9.72
C VAL A 73 10.99 2.40 9.39
N VAL A 74 10.01 2.65 10.26
CA VAL A 74 8.63 2.26 10.02
C VAL A 74 7.72 3.47 9.89
N GLN A 75 6.82 3.44 8.90
CA GLN A 75 5.70 4.35 8.77
C GLN A 75 4.38 3.62 9.03
N VAL A 76 3.44 4.30 9.66
CA VAL A 76 2.15 3.73 10.05
C VAL A 76 1.01 4.47 9.37
N ALA A 77 0.13 3.72 8.69
CA ALA A 77 -1.07 4.29 8.07
C ALA A 77 -2.06 4.85 9.09
N PRO A 78 -2.81 5.92 8.74
CA PRO A 78 -3.84 6.52 9.60
C PRO A 78 -4.86 5.50 10.12
N ALA A 79 -5.32 4.59 9.26
CA ALA A 79 -6.29 3.56 9.63
C ALA A 79 -5.71 2.56 10.64
N VAL A 80 -4.43 2.17 10.52
CA VAL A 80 -3.76 1.32 11.50
C VAL A 80 -3.61 2.07 12.81
N ARG A 81 -3.15 3.32 12.77
CA ARG A 81 -3.04 4.17 13.97
C ARG A 81 -4.37 4.29 14.73
N ALA A 82 -5.50 4.35 14.01
CA ALA A 82 -6.82 4.45 14.62
C ALA A 82 -7.33 3.14 15.24
N ALA A 83 -6.94 1.98 14.69
CA ALA A 83 -7.53 0.68 15.03
C ALA A 83 -6.59 -0.31 15.72
N TRP A 84 -5.29 -0.02 15.86
CA TRP A 84 -4.30 -0.97 16.39
C TRP A 84 -4.64 -1.51 17.79
N GLY A 85 -5.26 -0.67 18.62
CA GLY A 85 -5.64 -1.06 19.99
C GLY A 85 -6.67 -2.18 20.04
N GLU A 86 -7.54 -2.29 19.04
CA GLU A 86 -8.58 -3.33 18.97
C GLU A 86 -7.95 -4.73 18.90
N GLY A 87 -6.87 -4.87 18.13
CA GLY A 87 -6.15 -6.13 17.95
C GLY A 87 -5.44 -6.62 19.24
N VAL A 88 -5.19 -5.73 20.21
CA VAL A 88 -4.50 -6.03 21.48
C VAL A 88 -5.38 -5.77 22.70
N GLY A 89 -6.68 -5.58 22.51
CA GLY A 89 -7.65 -5.44 23.61
C GLY A 89 -7.57 -4.13 24.37
N LEU A 90 -7.00 -3.07 23.79
CA LEU A 90 -6.97 -1.73 24.37
C LEU A 90 -8.22 -0.92 24.00
N SER A 91 -8.70 -0.12 24.94
CA SER A 91 -9.71 0.88 24.63
C SER A 91 -9.16 1.97 23.72
N ARG A 92 -10.04 2.69 23.03
CA ARG A 92 -9.67 3.81 22.16
C ARG A 92 -8.90 4.91 22.91
N ALA A 93 -9.20 5.15 24.17
CA ALA A 93 -8.49 6.12 25.01
C ALA A 93 -7.06 5.69 25.34
N GLU A 94 -6.81 4.39 25.44
CA GLU A 94 -5.51 3.81 25.74
C GLU A 94 -4.65 3.62 24.50
N ALA A 95 -5.26 3.41 23.34
CA ALA A 95 -4.60 3.16 22.06
C ALA A 95 -4.10 4.47 21.41
N THR A 96 -3.30 5.24 22.15
CA THR A 96 -2.75 6.50 21.65
C THR A 96 -1.64 6.29 20.62
N PRO A 97 -1.38 7.27 19.71
CA PRO A 97 -0.25 7.21 18.77
C PRO A 97 1.10 7.06 19.47
N GLY A 98 1.29 7.72 20.61
CA GLY A 98 2.53 7.62 21.40
C GLY A 98 2.77 6.21 21.95
N ARG A 99 1.71 5.51 22.41
CA ARG A 99 1.82 4.10 22.82
C ARG A 99 2.12 3.17 21.65
N LEU A 100 1.55 3.45 20.49
CA LEU A 100 1.87 2.69 19.27
C LEU A 100 3.35 2.87 18.90
N ALA A 101 3.86 4.10 18.89
CA ALA A 101 5.27 4.37 18.63
C ALA A 101 6.18 3.66 19.63
N ALA A 102 5.85 3.73 20.93
CA ALA A 102 6.60 3.02 21.98
C ALA A 102 6.58 1.49 21.77
N ALA A 103 5.44 0.92 21.37
CA ALA A 103 5.33 -0.50 21.06
C ALA A 103 6.19 -0.90 19.85
N LEU A 104 6.22 -0.09 18.80
CA LEU A 104 7.05 -0.33 17.62
C LEU A 104 8.54 -0.22 17.93
N HIS A 105 8.96 0.73 18.77
CA HIS A 105 10.33 0.78 19.27
C HIS A 105 10.67 -0.47 20.13
N ALA A 106 9.72 -0.94 20.94
CA ALA A 106 9.91 -2.16 21.73
C ALA A 106 10.01 -3.43 20.87
N VAL A 107 9.39 -3.45 19.68
CA VAL A 107 9.57 -4.51 18.67
C VAL A 107 10.98 -4.48 18.07
N GLY A 108 11.63 -3.31 18.05
CA GLY A 108 13.00 -3.14 17.58
C GLY A 108 13.20 -2.17 16.42
N PHE A 109 12.16 -1.45 16.01
CA PHE A 109 12.33 -0.40 15.00
C PHE A 109 13.14 0.78 15.54
N ASP A 110 14.12 1.26 14.76
CA ASP A 110 14.98 2.40 15.15
C ASP A 110 14.21 3.71 15.09
N LYS A 111 13.40 3.93 14.03
CA LYS A 111 12.62 5.16 13.84
C LYS A 111 11.17 4.84 13.46
N VAL A 112 10.23 5.62 14.02
CA VAL A 112 8.79 5.45 13.79
C VAL A 112 8.21 6.77 13.32
N PHE A 113 7.50 6.74 12.18
CA PHE A 113 6.85 7.89 11.57
C PHE A 113 5.36 7.66 11.33
N ASP A 114 4.61 8.74 11.26
CA ASP A 114 3.20 8.75 10.89
C ASP A 114 3.05 9.12 9.41
N THR A 115 2.34 8.31 8.66
CA THR A 115 2.09 8.56 7.23
C THR A 115 1.20 9.80 7.00
N ASP A 116 0.52 10.32 8.03
CA ASP A 116 -0.26 11.57 7.94
C ASP A 116 0.61 12.76 7.49
N PHE A 117 1.87 12.83 7.92
CA PHE A 117 2.80 13.84 7.43
C PHE A 117 2.91 13.83 5.90
N ALA A 118 3.03 12.65 5.32
CA ALA A 118 3.11 12.53 3.86
C ALA A 118 1.74 12.70 3.18
N ALA A 119 0.64 12.49 3.91
CA ALA A 119 -0.69 12.82 3.42
C ALA A 119 -0.87 14.33 3.26
N ASP A 120 -0.33 15.13 4.19
CA ASP A 120 -0.31 16.59 4.07
C ASP A 120 0.53 17.04 2.86
N LEU A 121 1.70 16.41 2.61
CA LEU A 121 2.48 16.65 1.40
C LEU A 121 1.70 16.31 0.14
N THR A 122 0.99 15.19 0.14
CA THR A 122 0.16 14.78 -1.02
C THR A 122 -0.94 15.80 -1.29
N ILE A 123 -1.59 16.34 -0.25
CA ILE A 123 -2.61 17.40 -0.40
C ILE A 123 -1.99 18.66 -1.03
N MET A 124 -0.77 19.04 -0.65
CA MET A 124 -0.08 20.18 -1.23
C MET A 124 0.22 19.98 -2.72
N GLU A 125 0.74 18.81 -3.09
CA GLU A 125 1.08 18.49 -4.48
C GLU A 125 -0.17 18.32 -5.35
N GLU A 126 -1.12 17.46 -4.95
CA GLU A 126 -2.36 17.26 -5.70
C GLU A 126 -3.23 18.51 -5.74
N GLY A 127 -3.25 19.32 -4.67
CA GLY A 127 -3.97 20.58 -4.62
C GLY A 127 -3.39 21.60 -5.61
N SER A 128 -2.08 21.68 -5.72
CA SER A 128 -1.39 22.55 -6.68
C SER A 128 -1.68 22.11 -8.11
N GLU A 129 -1.55 20.81 -8.39
CA GLU A 129 -1.90 20.19 -9.68
C GLU A 129 -3.37 20.47 -10.05
N PHE A 130 -4.29 20.35 -9.09
CA PHE A 130 -5.70 20.62 -9.30
C PHE A 130 -5.99 22.09 -9.64
N VAL A 131 -5.34 23.04 -8.97
CA VAL A 131 -5.48 24.47 -9.24
C VAL A 131 -4.96 24.82 -10.65
N GLU A 132 -3.81 24.29 -11.05
CA GLU A 132 -3.28 24.44 -12.41
C GLU A 132 -4.24 23.86 -13.45
N PHE A 133 -4.80 22.70 -13.16
CA PHE A 133 -5.75 22.00 -14.02
C PHE A 133 -7.04 22.82 -14.22
N LEU A 134 -7.59 23.40 -13.15
CA LEU A 134 -8.77 24.29 -13.23
C LEU A 134 -8.51 25.54 -14.06
N GLY A 135 -7.28 26.05 -14.08
CA GLY A 135 -6.86 27.20 -14.88
C GLY A 135 -6.57 26.87 -16.34
N SER A 136 -6.63 25.61 -16.76
CA SER A 136 -6.36 25.18 -18.13
C SER A 136 -7.53 25.49 -19.07
N ASP A 137 -7.25 25.58 -20.39
CA ASP A 137 -8.27 25.86 -21.41
C ASP A 137 -9.30 24.72 -21.57
N ASN A 138 -9.04 23.52 -21.05
CA ASN A 138 -9.91 22.36 -21.16
C ASN A 138 -9.93 21.56 -19.85
N PRO A 139 -10.55 22.10 -18.78
CA PRO A 139 -10.62 21.41 -17.49
C PRO A 139 -11.44 20.12 -17.63
N ARG A 140 -10.85 19.03 -17.14
CA ARG A 140 -11.45 17.69 -17.10
C ARG A 140 -11.51 17.21 -15.66
N PRO A 141 -12.30 16.19 -15.31
CA PRO A 141 -12.19 15.58 -13.99
C PRO A 141 -10.75 15.12 -13.72
N MET A 142 -10.20 15.48 -12.58
CA MET A 142 -8.94 14.95 -12.07
C MET A 142 -9.24 13.84 -11.05
N PHE A 143 -8.58 12.71 -11.17
CA PHE A 143 -8.69 11.61 -10.23
C PHE A 143 -7.43 11.53 -9.38
N THR A 144 -7.60 11.40 -8.07
CA THR A 144 -6.47 11.20 -7.14
C THR A 144 -5.81 9.85 -7.38
N SER A 145 -4.51 9.74 -7.09
CA SER A 145 -3.69 8.55 -7.35
C SER A 145 -3.15 7.88 -6.08
N CYS A 146 -3.65 8.25 -4.90
CA CYS A 146 -3.18 7.70 -3.62
C CYS A 146 -3.51 6.21 -3.40
N CYS A 147 -4.46 5.65 -4.15
CA CYS A 147 -4.84 4.23 -4.07
C CYS A 147 -4.25 3.43 -5.24
N PRO A 148 -3.24 2.57 -5.03
CA PRO A 148 -2.62 1.81 -6.12
C PRO A 148 -3.58 0.79 -6.76
N GLY A 149 -4.55 0.28 -6.01
CA GLY A 149 -5.60 -0.57 -6.56
C GLY A 149 -6.50 0.17 -7.55
N TRP A 150 -6.85 1.42 -7.24
CA TRP A 150 -7.60 2.32 -8.11
C TRP A 150 -6.79 2.67 -9.38
N VAL A 151 -5.55 3.10 -9.21
CA VAL A 151 -4.66 3.44 -10.34
C VAL A 151 -4.51 2.25 -11.29
N ARG A 152 -4.27 1.05 -10.74
CA ARG A 152 -4.17 -0.17 -11.52
C ARG A 152 -5.50 -0.52 -12.21
N PHE A 153 -6.62 -0.37 -11.53
CA PHE A 153 -7.95 -0.59 -12.10
C PHE A 153 -8.20 0.32 -13.29
N VAL A 154 -7.94 1.62 -13.17
CA VAL A 154 -8.09 2.58 -14.27
C VAL A 154 -7.19 2.20 -15.45
N LYS A 155 -5.91 1.95 -15.21
CA LYS A 155 -4.96 1.60 -16.28
C LYS A 155 -5.35 0.33 -17.04
N LEU A 156 -5.99 -0.64 -16.38
CA LEU A 156 -6.35 -1.93 -16.98
C LEU A 156 -7.73 -1.92 -17.65
N HIS A 157 -8.71 -1.24 -17.05
CA HIS A 157 -10.11 -1.34 -17.47
C HIS A 157 -10.62 -0.06 -18.16
N TYR A 158 -9.97 1.08 -17.91
CA TYR A 158 -10.36 2.39 -18.44
C TYR A 158 -9.12 3.21 -18.83
N PRO A 159 -8.27 2.70 -19.74
CA PRO A 159 -6.99 3.34 -20.10
C PRO A 159 -7.14 4.76 -20.62
N GLU A 160 -8.30 5.11 -21.20
CA GLU A 160 -8.65 6.45 -21.67
C GLU A 160 -8.68 7.50 -20.54
N PHE A 161 -8.85 7.09 -19.28
CA PHE A 161 -8.83 7.99 -18.12
C PHE A 161 -7.47 8.09 -17.45
N THR A 162 -6.47 7.36 -17.91
CA THR A 162 -5.13 7.38 -17.30
C THR A 162 -4.51 8.79 -17.26
N ALA A 163 -4.74 9.59 -18.30
CA ALA A 163 -4.26 10.97 -18.37
C ALA A 163 -4.98 11.94 -17.41
N GLN A 164 -5.99 11.48 -16.71
CA GLN A 164 -6.74 12.25 -15.70
C GLN A 164 -6.36 11.86 -14.27
N LEU A 165 -5.50 10.86 -14.09
CA LEU A 165 -4.93 10.54 -12.79
C LEU A 165 -3.93 11.62 -12.40
N SER A 166 -3.93 12.01 -11.12
CA SER A 166 -2.88 12.85 -10.54
C SER A 166 -1.50 12.20 -10.74
N THR A 167 -0.51 13.02 -11.00
CA THR A 167 0.89 12.60 -11.14
C THR A 167 1.59 12.46 -9.79
N ALA A 168 0.96 12.92 -8.70
CA ALA A 168 1.51 12.83 -7.35
C ALA A 168 1.65 11.37 -6.88
N LYS A 169 2.75 11.08 -6.20
CA LYS A 169 2.92 9.80 -5.49
C LYS A 169 1.90 9.69 -4.36
N SER A 170 1.53 8.46 -4.00
CA SER A 170 0.71 8.24 -2.82
C SER A 170 1.43 8.70 -1.54
N PRO A 171 0.69 9.03 -0.45
CA PRO A 171 1.31 9.34 0.86
C PRO A 171 2.31 8.29 1.32
N HIS A 172 2.02 7.03 1.05
CA HIS A 172 2.91 5.91 1.34
C HIS A 172 4.26 6.04 0.61
N GLN A 173 4.24 6.32 -0.68
CA GLN A 173 5.45 6.48 -1.50
C GLN A 173 6.15 7.82 -1.24
N MET A 174 5.40 8.89 -0.97
CA MET A 174 5.98 10.17 -0.57
C MET A 174 6.75 10.04 0.73
N MET A 175 6.19 9.37 1.75
CA MET A 175 6.90 9.13 3.00
C MET A 175 8.16 8.30 2.79
N GLY A 176 8.10 7.27 1.96
CA GLY A 176 9.28 6.48 1.60
C GLY A 176 10.36 7.32 0.94
N ALA A 177 9.98 8.22 0.03
CA ALA A 177 10.91 9.14 -0.64
C ALA A 177 11.53 10.13 0.34
N VAL A 178 10.72 10.76 1.21
CA VAL A 178 11.21 11.70 2.23
C VAL A 178 12.19 11.01 3.17
N VAL A 179 11.83 9.84 3.70
CA VAL A 179 12.69 9.07 4.61
C VAL A 179 14.02 8.73 3.95
N LYS A 180 14.00 8.22 2.71
CA LYS A 180 15.23 7.89 1.98
C LYS A 180 16.09 9.12 1.72
N ASN A 181 15.50 10.20 1.25
CA ASN A 181 16.24 11.44 0.93
C ASN A 181 16.82 12.13 2.17
N THR A 182 16.21 11.95 3.34
CA THR A 182 16.66 12.60 4.58
C THR A 182 17.57 11.74 5.44
N LEU A 183 17.37 10.43 5.47
CA LEU A 183 18.05 9.55 6.41
C LEU A 183 19.08 8.60 5.76
N ALA A 184 19.08 8.43 4.44
CA ALA A 184 20.01 7.49 3.82
C ALA A 184 21.48 7.86 4.02
N ALA A 185 21.80 9.16 3.95
CA ALA A 185 23.16 9.64 4.17
C ALA A 185 23.61 9.41 5.63
N GLU A 186 22.74 9.72 6.61
CA GLU A 186 23.01 9.50 8.05
C GLU A 186 23.23 7.99 8.33
N ALA A 187 22.38 7.13 7.78
CA ALA A 187 22.53 5.69 7.93
C ALA A 187 23.85 5.18 7.31
N ALA A 188 24.21 5.67 6.12
CA ALA A 188 25.45 5.31 5.44
C ALA A 188 26.68 5.77 6.21
N GLU A 189 26.69 6.97 6.77
CA GLU A 189 27.76 7.48 7.65
C GLU A 189 27.92 6.61 8.92
N ALA A 190 26.82 6.05 9.43
CA ALA A 190 26.82 5.11 10.52
C ALA A 190 27.22 3.66 10.10
N GLY A 191 27.52 3.44 8.82
CA GLY A 191 27.83 2.13 8.24
C GLY A 191 26.62 1.19 8.15
N LYS A 192 25.41 1.74 8.13
CA LYS A 192 24.16 0.98 8.07
C LYS A 192 23.45 1.18 6.73
N ARG A 193 22.67 0.18 6.36
CA ARG A 193 21.72 0.23 5.24
C ARG A 193 20.34 0.61 5.75
N LEU A 194 19.73 1.61 5.15
CA LEU A 194 18.36 2.02 5.48
C LEU A 194 17.34 1.00 4.97
N PHE A 195 16.41 0.56 5.82
CA PHE A 195 15.30 -0.32 5.46
C PHE A 195 13.97 0.28 5.89
N VAL A 196 13.16 0.68 4.92
CA VAL A 196 11.87 1.35 5.17
C VAL A 196 10.75 0.33 5.16
N VAL A 197 9.98 0.30 6.24
CA VAL A 197 8.82 -0.58 6.46
C VAL A 197 7.55 0.24 6.48
N SER A 198 6.47 -0.30 5.94
CA SER A 198 5.15 0.33 5.95
C SER A 198 4.12 -0.60 6.56
N ILE A 199 3.46 -0.15 7.63
CA ILE A 199 2.33 -0.87 8.22
C ILE A 199 1.04 -0.30 7.65
N MET A 200 0.49 -1.02 6.66
CA MET A 200 -0.64 -0.60 5.85
C MET A 200 -1.73 -1.67 5.84
N PRO A 201 -3.03 -1.30 5.92
CA PRO A 201 -4.13 -2.25 5.83
C PRO A 201 -4.49 -2.62 4.38
N CYS A 202 -3.72 -2.16 3.40
CA CYS A 202 -4.00 -2.25 1.98
C CYS A 202 -3.04 -3.21 1.29
N THR A 203 -3.57 -4.31 0.71
CA THR A 203 -2.75 -5.30 -0.02
C THR A 203 -2.13 -4.75 -1.31
N ALA A 204 -2.81 -3.81 -1.98
CA ALA A 204 -2.27 -3.16 -3.18
C ALA A 204 -1.02 -2.31 -2.90
N LYS A 205 -0.81 -1.86 -1.67
CA LYS A 205 0.40 -1.15 -1.25
C LYS A 205 1.65 -2.03 -1.31
N LYS A 206 1.50 -3.35 -1.18
CA LYS A 206 2.62 -4.29 -1.40
C LYS A 206 3.07 -4.32 -2.86
N TYR A 207 2.14 -4.23 -3.79
CA TYR A 207 2.44 -4.08 -5.23
C TYR A 207 3.07 -2.71 -5.52
N GLU A 208 2.53 -1.64 -4.93
CA GLU A 208 3.05 -0.28 -5.13
C GLU A 208 4.55 -0.16 -4.77
N CYS A 209 5.00 -0.89 -3.75
CA CYS A 209 6.43 -0.94 -3.39
C CYS A 209 7.32 -1.56 -4.47
N ASP A 210 6.76 -2.42 -5.31
CA ASP A 210 7.49 -3.17 -6.33
C ASP A 210 7.37 -2.52 -7.74
N VAL A 211 6.70 -1.37 -7.86
CA VAL A 211 6.55 -0.64 -9.13
C VAL A 211 7.82 0.16 -9.42
N PRO A 212 8.57 -0.16 -10.49
CA PRO A 212 9.88 0.46 -10.76
C PRO A 212 9.81 1.98 -10.95
N GLU A 213 8.74 2.48 -11.58
CA GLU A 213 8.54 3.91 -11.86
C GLU A 213 8.32 4.73 -10.58
N LEU A 214 7.94 4.08 -9.48
CA LEU A 214 7.75 4.71 -8.17
C LEU A 214 8.99 4.59 -7.28
N ALA A 215 9.98 3.80 -7.68
CA ALA A 215 11.20 3.62 -6.91
C ALA A 215 11.90 4.97 -6.65
N THR A 216 12.37 5.15 -5.43
CA THR A 216 13.27 6.24 -5.05
C THR A 216 14.63 5.62 -4.79
N GLU A 217 15.61 6.02 -5.59
CA GLU A 217 17.01 5.65 -5.34
C GLU A 217 17.46 6.30 -4.02
N ALA A 218 18.20 5.56 -3.23
CA ALA A 218 18.76 6.02 -1.96
C ALA A 218 20.28 5.99 -2.04
#